data_cd7c66586e8b39cc7dd0d057ab7ee21f
#
_entry.id   cd7c66586e8b39cc7dd0d057ab7ee21f
#
_cell.length_a   1.000
_cell.length_b   1.000
_cell.length_c   1.000
_cell.angle_alpha   90.00
_cell.angle_beta   90.00
_cell.angle_gamma   90.00
#
_symmetry.space_group_name_H-M   'P 1'
#
loop_
_entity.id
_entity.type
_entity.pdbx_description
1 polymer ?
#
loop_
_entity_poly.entity_id
_entity_poly.type
_entity_poly.pdbx_seq_one_letter_code
_entity_poly.pdbx_strand_id
1 'polypeptide(L)' 'MGYCVYMLKSLGKKKVTYVGYTNNLKERIKRHNSGKGAKFTRGRKWTLIYKENFKSKKEAISREYYIKKNRVLRNRLK' A
#
# COMPACT_ATOMS: atom_id res chain seq x y z
N MET A 1 16.80 -9.61 -4.20
CA MET A 1 15.74 -8.61 -4.31
C MET A 1 14.50 -9.09 -3.59
N GLY A 2 13.87 -8.20 -2.87
CA GLY A 2 12.71 -8.56 -2.08
C GLY A 2 11.43 -7.93 -2.56
N TYR A 3 10.39 -8.24 -1.88
CA TYR A 3 9.07 -7.65 -2.08
C TYR A 3 8.66 -6.94 -0.82
N CYS A 4 7.78 -5.95 -0.95
CA CYS A 4 7.30 -5.24 0.22
C CYS A 4 5.79 -5.08 0.14
N VAL A 5 5.15 -5.21 1.30
CA VAL A 5 3.75 -4.87 1.48
C VAL A 5 3.74 -3.47 2.07
N TYR A 6 2.87 -2.62 1.57
CA TYR A 6 2.83 -1.23 2.01
C TYR A 6 1.39 -0.77 2.20
N MET A 7 1.23 0.23 3.05
CA MET A 7 -0.06 0.89 3.23
C MET A 7 0.11 2.38 2.99
N LEU A 8 -0.78 2.92 2.17
CA LEU A 8 -0.82 4.34 1.86
C LEU A 8 -2.06 4.95 2.48
N LYS A 9 -1.96 6.21 2.86
CA LYS A 9 -3.09 6.99 3.35
C LYS A 9 -3.24 8.23 2.47
N SER A 10 -4.46 8.51 2.04
CA SER A 10 -4.70 9.67 1.19
C SER A 10 -4.60 10.96 1.98
N LEU A 11 -4.16 12.02 1.30
CA LEU A 11 -4.15 13.37 1.85
C LEU A 11 -5.46 14.05 1.44
N GLY A 12 -5.92 15.02 2.23
CA GLY A 12 -7.14 15.75 1.93
C GLY A 12 -8.24 15.47 2.94
N LYS A 13 -9.45 15.95 2.62
CA LYS A 13 -10.58 15.91 3.55
C LYS A 13 -11.07 14.51 3.85
N LYS A 14 -11.25 13.71 2.80
CA LYS A 14 -11.69 12.33 2.96
C LYS A 14 -10.47 11.42 2.95
N LYS A 15 -10.17 10.85 4.11
CA LYS A 15 -9.00 9.98 4.26
C LYS A 15 -9.36 8.53 4.05
N VAL A 16 -8.70 7.90 3.09
CA VAL A 16 -8.85 6.47 2.80
C VAL A 16 -7.47 5.82 2.78
N THR A 17 -7.43 4.52 2.91
CA THR A 17 -6.18 3.77 2.88
C THR A 17 -6.15 2.79 1.72
N TYR A 18 -4.95 2.46 1.27
CA TYR A 18 -4.72 1.50 0.21
C TYR A 18 -3.59 0.55 0.62
N VAL A 19 -3.79 -0.73 0.46
CA VAL A 19 -2.79 -1.75 0.76
C VAL A 19 -2.39 -2.44 -0.54
N GLY A 20 -1.09 -2.59 -0.76
CA GLY A 20 -0.57 -3.26 -1.94
C GLY A 20 0.75 -3.93 -1.67
N TYR A 21 1.30 -4.58 -2.69
CA TYR A 21 2.65 -5.12 -2.61
C TYR A 21 3.43 -4.78 -3.88
N THR A 22 4.75 -4.73 -3.76
CA THR A 22 5.60 -4.37 -4.90
C THR A 22 7.03 -4.84 -4.66
N ASN A 23 7.79 -4.98 -5.73
CA ASN A 23 9.23 -5.21 -5.64
C ASN A 23 10.02 -3.90 -5.77
N ASN A 24 9.33 -2.78 -5.94
CA ASN A 24 9.96 -1.47 -6.03
C ASN A 24 9.02 -0.42 -5.44
N LEU A 25 9.15 -0.20 -4.12
CA LEU A 25 8.24 0.67 -3.38
C LEU A 25 8.30 2.12 -3.86
N LYS A 26 9.51 2.64 -4.07
CA LYS A 26 9.71 4.03 -4.49
C LYS A 26 8.98 4.33 -5.79
N GLU A 27 9.15 3.46 -6.78
CA GLU A 27 8.51 3.60 -8.08
C GLU A 27 6.99 3.45 -7.97
N ARG A 28 6.53 2.53 -7.13
CA ARG A 28 5.11 2.27 -6.96
C ARG A 28 4.39 3.46 -6.33
N ILE A 29 4.98 4.05 -5.30
CA ILE A 29 4.42 5.25 -4.66
C ILE A 29 4.33 6.39 -5.67
N LYS A 30 5.38 6.57 -6.47
CA LYS A 30 5.40 7.58 -7.51
C LYS A 30 4.25 7.38 -8.51
N ARG A 31 3.98 6.13 -8.89
CA ARG A 31 2.88 5.81 -9.79
C ARG A 31 1.53 6.13 -9.17
N HIS A 32 1.33 5.78 -7.91
CA HIS A 32 0.07 6.09 -7.23
C HIS A 32 -0.19 7.59 -7.22
N ASN A 33 0.84 8.38 -6.90
CA ASN A 33 0.71 9.83 -6.83
C ASN A 33 0.54 10.50 -8.19
N SER A 34 0.99 9.85 -9.26
CA SER A 34 0.84 10.37 -10.62
C SER A 34 -0.44 9.90 -11.32
N GLY A 35 -1.26 9.10 -10.64
CA GLY A 35 -2.50 8.57 -11.21
C GLY A 35 -2.31 7.35 -12.10
N LYS A 36 -1.10 6.79 -12.14
CA LYS A 36 -0.77 5.61 -12.97
C LYS A 36 -0.69 4.31 -12.19
N GLY A 37 -1.03 4.36 -10.91
CA GLY A 37 -1.07 3.16 -10.07
C GLY A 37 -2.38 2.41 -10.24
N ALA A 38 -2.96 1.95 -9.13
CA ALA A 38 -4.24 1.28 -9.16
C ALA A 38 -5.37 2.27 -9.47
N LYS A 39 -6.45 1.77 -10.05
CA LYS A 39 -7.62 2.58 -10.37
C LYS A 39 -8.16 3.31 -9.13
N PHE A 40 -8.17 2.61 -8.00
CA PHE A 40 -8.62 3.17 -6.72
C PHE A 40 -7.80 4.39 -6.26
N THR A 41 -6.53 4.45 -6.64
CA THR A 41 -5.63 5.51 -6.17
C THR A 41 -5.59 6.75 -7.06
N ARG A 42 -6.31 6.75 -8.18
CA ARG A 42 -6.34 7.88 -9.09
C ARG A 42 -6.98 9.10 -8.45
N GLY A 43 -6.43 10.27 -8.78
CA GLY A 43 -7.00 11.55 -8.35
C GLY A 43 -6.72 11.91 -6.91
N ARG A 44 -5.88 11.15 -6.23
CA ARG A 44 -5.52 11.41 -4.83
C ARG A 44 -4.01 11.48 -4.67
N LYS A 45 -3.59 12.20 -3.66
CA LYS A 45 -2.19 12.18 -3.23
C LYS A 45 -2.07 11.24 -2.05
N TRP A 46 -0.99 10.49 -2.00
CA TRP A 46 -0.80 9.42 -1.01
C TRP A 46 0.47 9.58 -0.22
N THR A 47 0.43 9.19 1.05
CA THR A 47 1.62 9.12 1.89
C THR A 47 1.77 7.70 2.43
N LEU A 48 3.02 7.25 2.54
CA LEU A 48 3.32 5.93 3.08
C LEU A 48 3.20 5.96 4.60
N ILE A 49 2.38 5.07 5.17
CA ILE A 49 2.21 4.99 6.62
C ILE A 49 2.67 3.65 7.20
N TYR A 50 2.93 2.65 6.36
CA TYR A 50 3.39 1.35 6.82
C TYR A 50 4.06 0.59 5.68
N LYS A 51 5.11 -0.15 6.00
CA LYS A 51 5.73 -1.08 5.05
C LYS A 51 6.32 -2.27 5.80
N GLU A 52 6.36 -3.41 5.11
CA GLU A 52 6.95 -4.64 5.63
C GLU A 52 7.64 -5.38 4.49
N ASN A 53 8.87 -5.82 4.71
CA ASN A 53 9.67 -6.46 3.67
C ASN A 53 9.59 -7.99 3.74
N PHE A 54 9.57 -8.62 2.56
CA PHE A 54 9.52 -10.08 2.43
C PHE A 54 10.51 -10.53 1.37
N LYS A 55 11.02 -11.75 1.52
CA LYS A 55 11.97 -12.31 0.57
C LYS A 55 11.31 -12.82 -0.69
N SER A 56 10.04 -13.26 -0.61
CA SER A 56 9.34 -13.83 -1.75
C SER A 56 8.04 -13.10 -2.05
N LYS A 57 7.65 -13.16 -3.31
CA LYS A 57 6.38 -12.62 -3.77
C LYS A 57 5.19 -13.30 -3.08
N LYS A 58 5.28 -14.61 -2.90
CA LYS A 58 4.22 -15.40 -2.27
C LYS A 58 3.93 -14.92 -0.86
N GLU A 59 4.98 -14.68 -0.08
CA GLU A 59 4.83 -14.15 1.29
C GLU A 59 4.19 -12.77 1.28
N ALA A 60 4.63 -11.90 0.36
CA ALA A 60 4.09 -10.56 0.24
C ALA A 60 2.60 -10.57 -0.11
N ILE A 61 2.22 -11.41 -1.07
CA ILE A 61 0.81 -11.53 -1.48
C ILE A 61 -0.05 -12.01 -0.32
N SER A 62 0.44 -13.00 0.41
CA SER A 62 -0.27 -13.55 1.58
C SER A 62 -0.48 -12.49 2.65
N ARG A 63 0.55 -11.70 2.94
CA ARG A 63 0.47 -10.64 3.94
C ARG A 63 -0.44 -9.50 3.50
N GLU A 64 -0.36 -9.12 2.23
CA GLU A 64 -1.24 -8.10 1.67
C GLU A 64 -2.71 -8.48 1.86
N TYR A 65 -3.03 -9.72 1.52
CA TYR A 65 -4.38 -10.24 1.65
C TYR A 65 -4.84 -10.23 3.11
N TYR A 66 -3.97 -10.65 4.01
CA TYR A 66 -4.26 -10.65 5.44
C TYR A 66 -4.59 -9.24 5.96
N ILE A 67 -3.77 -8.26 5.58
CA ILE A 67 -3.96 -6.87 6.03
C ILE A 67 -5.25 -6.30 5.43
N LYS A 68 -5.54 -6.58 4.17
CA LYS A 68 -6.76 -6.10 3.51
C LYS A 68 -8.02 -6.61 4.20
N LYS A 69 -8.01 -7.85 4.65
CA LYS A 69 -9.17 -8.46 5.31
C LYS A 69 -9.31 -8.07 6.78
N ASN A 70 -8.23 -7.62 7.39
CA ASN A 70 -8.23 -7.34 8.82
C ASN A 70 -8.40 -5.86 9.11
N ARG A 71 -9.65 -5.42 9.25
CA ARG A 71 -9.95 -4.01 9.52
C ARG A 71 -9.31 -3.51 10.81
N VAL A 72 -9.31 -4.34 11.85
CA VAL A 72 -8.72 -3.97 13.15
C VAL A 72 -7.24 -3.68 12.99
N LEU A 73 -6.53 -4.57 12.29
CA LEU A 73 -5.10 -4.38 12.04
C LEU A 73 -4.84 -3.12 11.24
N ARG A 74 -5.60 -2.87 10.17
CA ARG A 74 -5.44 -1.67 9.35
C ARG A 74 -5.64 -0.40 10.18
N ASN A 75 -6.61 -0.39 11.08
CA ASN A 75 -6.87 0.75 11.93
C ASN A 75 -5.70 1.01 12.88
N ARG A 76 -5.02 -0.02 13.34
CA ARG A 76 -3.83 0.11 14.17
C ARG A 76 -2.65 0.68 13.42
N LEU A 77 -2.56 0.38 12.12
CA LEU A 77 -1.43 0.80 11.30
C LEU A 77 -1.56 2.24 10.76
N LYS A 78 -2.74 2.82 10.86
CA LYS A 78 -2.99 4.18 10.39
C LYS A 78 -2.21 5.24 11.17
#